data_6a4da96a21d526fb447e0b75032dabc3
#
_entry.id   6a4da96a21d526fb447e0b75032dabc3
#
_cell.length_a   1.000
_cell.length_b   1.000
_cell.length_c   1.000
_cell.angle_alpha   90.00
_cell.angle_beta   90.00
_cell.angle_gamma   90.00
#
_symmetry.space_group_name_H-M   'P 1'
#
loop_
_entity.id
_entity.type
_entity.pdbx_description
1 polymer ?
#
loop_
_entity_poly.entity_id
_entity_poly.type
_entity_poly.pdbx_seq_one_letter_code
_entity_poly.pdbx_strand_id
1 'polypeptide(L)'
;MYKRQRLTGWTNKLISWAGRDVLIKAVAQAIPTYAMSIFKLPKDLCSSIQAMINRFWWGHDPDKRKIHWVGSARLCARKRDGGLGFRHLESFNDALLAKQVWRLIQSSDSLVSRLLKSKYYPNTTILNAALGANPSYAWRSLHGVLWVIEMGSRWIVGNGDSLKAWRSRWLPRPHSFLPIPWRQDIDMETSVADLIDKEVGCWKEQIVRHLFLPIDAEQILRTPLCTTWPEDKLSWHFTTSGNFSVKSAYHLIRSLKGRENPSSSTASGQPFWKKLWALEVPPRIKMFGWKVGVGGLAAKGNIARRLRGFSSSCELCGFVEDSDVHALFACPVAVEIWSNSDVDEELWGAGPLSAADRLQQVASMLDDPQMGEYLAILWEIWNERNRLIFGHGSSRGGRGSAARAVQFVRSFMEFKTQSLPKGRSAGTLAQEPVWRPPDSGTLRLNFDAGQIGERGYGWGFVVRNQVGDILLMGVKQGDGFSEPEVEEARACLFALRSVADYGYGRLEVEGDCLNLIGRLQTKAPPNNLLGYFISNSLSFISIFESISWKYIKRGGNKVAHALAHLQPYDYSVRVWSDGGPSSIHNLASTDMCKFIELSI
;
A
#
# COMPACT_ATOMS: atom_id res chain seq x y z
N MET A 1 -32.09 11.96 11.92
CA MET A 1 -33.32 11.72 11.15
C MET A 1 -33.05 11.28 9.72
N TYR A 2 -32.42 12.06 8.87
CA TYR A 2 -32.17 11.78 7.43
C TYR A 2 -31.49 10.44 7.09
N LYS A 3 -30.51 9.96 7.87
CA LYS A 3 -29.88 8.66 7.67
C LYS A 3 -30.78 7.47 7.96
N ARG A 4 -31.63 7.59 8.98
CA ARG A 4 -32.59 6.55 9.34
C ARG A 4 -33.59 6.36 8.21
N GLN A 5 -34.07 7.44 7.61
CA GLN A 5 -35.01 7.41 6.49
C GLN A 5 -34.41 6.81 5.21
N ARG A 6 -33.15 7.11 4.84
CA ARG A 6 -32.55 6.50 3.65
C ARG A 6 -32.24 5.02 3.79
N LEU A 7 -31.74 4.58 4.97
CA LEU A 7 -31.48 3.15 5.20
C LEU A 7 -32.76 2.32 5.34
N THR A 8 -33.84 2.89 5.87
CA THR A 8 -35.14 2.23 5.99
C THR A 8 -35.93 2.23 4.68
N GLY A 9 -35.70 3.22 3.80
CA GLY A 9 -36.36 3.29 2.48
C GLY A 9 -35.77 2.32 1.44
N TRP A 10 -34.60 1.74 1.68
CA TRP A 10 -34.04 0.72 0.80
C TRP A 10 -34.66 -0.63 1.14
N THR A 11 -35.63 -1.04 0.36
CA THR A 11 -36.30 -2.37 0.51
C THR A 11 -35.26 -3.48 0.29
N ASN A 12 -34.83 -4.11 1.37
CA ASN A 12 -33.76 -5.13 1.41
C ASN A 12 -34.05 -6.36 0.55
N LYS A 13 -35.29 -6.56 0.11
CA LYS A 13 -35.72 -7.77 -0.62
C LYS A 13 -35.15 -7.86 -2.04
N LEU A 14 -34.83 -6.73 -2.67
CA LEU A 14 -34.36 -6.66 -4.06
C LEU A 14 -32.85 -6.46 -4.24
N ILE A 15 -32.09 -6.23 -3.14
CA ILE A 15 -30.67 -5.88 -3.23
C ILE A 15 -29.82 -7.09 -2.87
N SER A 16 -28.96 -7.51 -3.81
CA SER A 16 -27.99 -8.59 -3.59
C SER A 16 -26.97 -8.22 -2.50
N TRP A 17 -26.27 -9.21 -1.93
CA TRP A 17 -25.19 -8.98 -0.95
C TRP A 17 -24.09 -8.07 -1.49
N ALA A 18 -23.73 -8.22 -2.77
CA ALA A 18 -22.77 -7.34 -3.44
C ALA A 18 -23.31 -5.91 -3.57
N GLY A 19 -24.58 -5.74 -3.89
CA GLY A 19 -25.25 -4.43 -3.93
C GLY A 19 -25.27 -3.75 -2.57
N ARG A 20 -25.52 -4.51 -1.49
CA ARG A 20 -25.44 -3.98 -0.10
C ARG A 20 -24.03 -3.52 0.26
N ASP A 21 -22.99 -4.27 -0.14
CA ASP A 21 -21.58 -3.87 0.07
C ASP A 21 -21.30 -2.52 -0.58
N VAL A 22 -21.72 -2.34 -1.83
CA VAL A 22 -21.56 -1.07 -2.57
C VAL A 22 -22.31 0.07 -1.88
N LEU A 23 -23.59 -0.12 -1.54
CA LEU A 23 -24.41 0.91 -0.89
C LEU A 23 -23.85 1.34 0.47
N ILE A 24 -23.39 0.38 1.28
CA ILE A 24 -22.75 0.70 2.57
C ILE A 24 -21.52 1.56 2.35
N LYS A 25 -20.62 1.17 1.44
CA LYS A 25 -19.34 1.86 1.22
C LYS A 25 -19.51 3.20 0.52
N ALA A 26 -20.30 3.24 -0.54
CA ALA A 26 -20.43 4.43 -1.38
C ALA A 26 -21.39 5.48 -0.79
N VAL A 27 -22.42 5.04 -0.04
CA VAL A 27 -23.45 5.96 0.46
C VAL A 27 -23.46 6.04 1.98
N ALA A 28 -23.75 4.93 2.69
CA ALA A 28 -23.97 4.99 4.14
C ALA A 28 -22.75 5.51 4.91
N GLN A 29 -21.56 5.11 4.50
CA GLN A 29 -20.30 5.55 5.12
C GLN A 29 -19.79 6.91 4.59
N ALA A 30 -20.29 7.37 3.46
CA ALA A 30 -19.91 8.66 2.89
C ALA A 30 -20.70 9.83 3.50
N ILE A 31 -21.96 9.63 3.87
CA ILE A 31 -22.85 10.69 4.41
C ILE A 31 -22.23 11.49 5.58
N PRO A 32 -21.58 10.87 6.61
CA PRO A 32 -21.04 11.62 7.74
C PRO A 32 -19.70 12.29 7.48
N THR A 33 -19.03 12.05 6.34
CA THR A 33 -17.64 12.44 6.12
C THR A 33 -17.39 13.94 6.26
N TYR A 34 -18.32 14.77 5.81
CA TYR A 34 -18.19 16.22 5.95
C TYR A 34 -18.14 16.63 7.44
N ALA A 35 -19.16 16.23 8.22
CA ALA A 35 -19.18 16.54 9.66
C ALA A 35 -17.99 15.92 10.40
N MET A 36 -17.60 14.69 10.05
CA MET A 36 -16.45 13.99 10.61
C MET A 36 -15.11 14.65 10.27
N SER A 37 -15.01 15.40 9.20
CA SER A 37 -13.79 16.13 8.85
C SER A 37 -13.59 17.43 9.64
N ILE A 38 -14.62 17.89 10.37
CA ILE A 38 -14.60 19.14 11.14
C ILE A 38 -14.74 18.85 12.64
N PHE A 39 -15.56 17.87 13.00
CA PHE A 39 -15.94 17.59 14.38
C PHE A 39 -15.69 16.14 14.78
N LYS A 40 -15.27 15.95 16.02
CA LYS A 40 -15.24 14.63 16.67
C LYS A 40 -16.67 14.23 17.03
N LEU A 41 -17.19 13.19 16.38
CA LEU A 41 -18.53 12.69 16.69
C LEU A 41 -18.52 11.94 18.04
N PRO A 42 -19.61 12.04 18.84
CA PRO A 42 -19.80 11.24 20.04
C PRO A 42 -19.70 9.74 19.73
N LYS A 43 -19.09 8.98 20.65
CA LYS A 43 -18.92 7.52 20.49
C LYS A 43 -20.26 6.80 20.32
N ASP A 44 -21.29 7.19 21.09
CA ASP A 44 -22.62 6.60 21.01
C ASP A 44 -23.27 6.80 19.63
N LEU A 45 -23.07 7.98 19.03
CA LEU A 45 -23.55 8.26 17.68
C LEU A 45 -22.83 7.37 16.65
N CYS A 46 -21.51 7.23 16.75
CA CYS A 46 -20.74 6.34 15.88
C CYS A 46 -21.20 4.89 16.03
N SER A 47 -21.41 4.42 17.24
CA SER A 47 -21.89 3.08 17.57
C SER A 47 -23.31 2.84 17.03
N SER A 48 -24.19 3.82 17.18
CA SER A 48 -25.56 3.76 16.65
C SER A 48 -25.60 3.66 15.13
N ILE A 49 -24.79 4.46 14.45
CA ILE A 49 -24.65 4.40 12.98
C ILE A 49 -24.07 3.04 12.54
N GLN A 50 -23.04 2.56 13.24
CA GLN A 50 -22.43 1.26 12.95
C GLN A 50 -23.43 0.11 13.13
N ALA A 51 -24.26 0.17 14.18
CA ALA A 51 -25.34 -0.80 14.40
C ALA A 51 -26.41 -0.76 13.29
N MET A 52 -26.75 0.42 12.75
CA MET A 52 -27.64 0.55 11.60
C MET A 52 -27.03 -0.05 10.33
N ILE A 53 -25.75 0.16 10.07
CA ILE A 53 -25.02 -0.43 8.94
C ILE A 53 -25.03 -1.97 9.07
N ASN A 54 -24.75 -2.50 10.24
CA ASN A 54 -24.76 -3.94 10.50
C ASN A 54 -26.15 -4.56 10.29
N ARG A 55 -27.20 -3.90 10.79
CA ARG A 55 -28.58 -4.34 10.54
C ARG A 55 -28.93 -4.33 9.06
N PHE A 56 -28.56 -3.29 8.33
CA PHE A 56 -28.76 -3.24 6.89
C PHE A 56 -27.98 -4.34 6.16
N TRP A 57 -26.75 -4.62 6.57
CA TRP A 57 -25.94 -5.69 6.00
C TRP A 57 -26.62 -7.05 6.15
N TRP A 58 -27.04 -7.43 7.35
CA TRP A 58 -27.66 -8.73 7.61
C TRP A 58 -29.13 -8.82 7.19
N GLY A 59 -29.70 -7.74 6.74
CA GLY A 59 -31.09 -7.60 6.36
C GLY A 59 -31.94 -7.09 7.53
N HIS A 60 -32.56 -5.93 7.31
CA HIS A 60 -33.49 -5.35 8.27
C HIS A 60 -34.90 -5.81 7.94
N ASP A 61 -35.54 -6.48 8.88
CA ASP A 61 -36.98 -6.74 8.90
C ASP A 61 -37.52 -6.07 10.18
N PRO A 62 -38.46 -5.15 10.09
CA PRO A 62 -39.01 -4.47 11.28
C PRO A 62 -39.58 -5.46 12.29
N ASP A 63 -40.20 -6.56 11.79
CA ASP A 63 -40.98 -7.50 12.57
C ASP A 63 -40.17 -8.74 13.02
N LYS A 64 -38.99 -8.97 12.43
CA LYS A 64 -38.16 -10.16 12.69
C LYS A 64 -36.70 -9.83 12.94
N ARG A 65 -36.17 -10.25 14.09
CA ARG A 65 -34.72 -10.19 14.35
C ARG A 65 -34.01 -11.20 13.46
N LYS A 66 -33.12 -10.70 12.58
CA LYS A 66 -32.22 -11.55 11.77
C LYS A 66 -30.92 -11.82 12.51
N ILE A 67 -30.36 -13.01 12.29
CA ILE A 67 -29.09 -13.41 12.88
C ILE A 67 -27.95 -12.61 12.25
N HIS A 68 -27.12 -11.99 13.08
CA HIS A 68 -25.85 -11.39 12.68
C HIS A 68 -24.76 -12.45 12.80
N TRP A 69 -24.36 -13.06 11.70
CA TRP A 69 -23.41 -14.18 11.67
C TRP A 69 -22.02 -13.81 12.18
N VAL A 70 -21.57 -12.60 11.91
CA VAL A 70 -20.30 -12.07 12.44
C VAL A 70 -20.46 -10.67 13.00
N GLY A 71 -19.64 -10.33 13.98
CA GLY A 71 -19.67 -9.03 14.64
C GLY A 71 -19.13 -7.89 13.76
N SER A 72 -19.41 -6.66 14.18
CA SER A 72 -18.98 -5.42 13.52
C SER A 72 -17.45 -5.35 13.33
N ALA A 73 -16.68 -5.80 14.31
CA ALA A 73 -15.23 -5.79 14.27
C ALA A 73 -14.70 -6.59 13.06
N ARG A 74 -15.27 -7.78 12.81
CA ARG A 74 -14.92 -8.64 11.66
C ARG A 74 -15.33 -7.99 10.34
N LEU A 75 -16.51 -7.39 10.25
CA LEU A 75 -16.94 -6.67 9.04
C LEU A 75 -16.01 -5.50 8.70
N CYS A 76 -15.48 -4.82 9.73
CA CYS A 76 -14.54 -3.71 9.57
C CYS A 76 -13.08 -4.13 9.33
N ALA A 77 -12.74 -5.40 9.50
CA ALA A 77 -11.40 -5.90 9.19
C ALA A 77 -11.10 -5.79 7.69
N ARG A 78 -9.81 -5.78 7.32
CA ARG A 78 -9.40 -5.73 5.92
C ARG A 78 -9.87 -7.00 5.18
N LYS A 79 -10.13 -6.88 3.89
CA LYS A 79 -10.50 -8.03 3.05
C LYS A 79 -9.47 -9.17 3.14
N ARG A 80 -8.18 -8.85 3.10
CA ARG A 80 -7.09 -9.82 3.26
C ARG A 80 -7.02 -10.50 4.64
N ASP A 81 -7.70 -9.93 5.64
CA ASP A 81 -7.78 -10.44 7.01
C ASP A 81 -9.18 -11.06 7.28
N GLY A 82 -9.94 -11.40 6.24
CA GLY A 82 -11.25 -12.03 6.31
C GLY A 82 -12.41 -11.10 6.65
N GLY A 83 -12.21 -9.78 6.59
CA GLY A 83 -13.29 -8.80 6.71
C GLY A 83 -13.88 -8.37 5.36
N LEU A 84 -14.81 -7.43 5.41
CA LEU A 84 -15.38 -6.77 4.23
C LEU A 84 -14.79 -5.39 3.95
N GLY A 85 -13.96 -4.88 4.86
CA GLY A 85 -13.36 -3.56 4.76
C GLY A 85 -14.35 -2.42 5.00
N PHE A 86 -15.39 -2.62 5.79
CA PHE A 86 -16.24 -1.53 6.26
C PHE A 86 -15.43 -0.61 7.17
N ARG A 87 -15.70 0.68 7.10
CA ARG A 87 -14.99 1.65 7.93
C ARG A 87 -15.49 1.60 9.36
N HIS A 88 -14.58 1.51 10.31
CA HIS A 88 -14.89 1.75 11.72
C HIS A 88 -15.00 3.27 11.93
N LEU A 89 -16.22 3.75 12.17
CA LEU A 89 -16.53 5.17 12.06
C LEU A 89 -15.72 6.06 13.01
N GLU A 90 -15.50 5.63 14.25
CA GLU A 90 -14.71 6.40 15.21
C GLU A 90 -13.25 6.58 14.73
N SER A 91 -12.60 5.49 14.30
CA SER A 91 -11.22 5.56 13.79
C SER A 91 -11.13 6.34 12.47
N PHE A 92 -12.18 6.28 11.66
CA PHE A 92 -12.25 7.05 10.42
C PHE A 92 -12.43 8.55 10.68
N ASN A 93 -13.21 8.91 11.69
CA ASN A 93 -13.35 10.30 12.16
C ASN A 93 -12.00 10.85 12.66
N ASP A 94 -11.27 10.08 13.47
CA ASP A 94 -9.93 10.47 13.92
C ASP A 94 -8.98 10.74 12.75
N ALA A 95 -8.98 9.85 11.76
CA ALA A 95 -8.14 10.00 10.57
C ALA A 95 -8.51 11.22 9.71
N LEU A 96 -9.80 11.56 9.62
CA LEU A 96 -10.27 12.75 8.89
C LEU A 96 -9.88 14.04 9.61
N LEU A 97 -10.00 14.09 10.93
CA LEU A 97 -9.55 15.23 11.74
C LEU A 97 -8.04 15.39 11.70
N ALA A 98 -7.29 14.29 11.79
CA ALA A 98 -5.83 14.30 11.67
C ALA A 98 -5.37 14.85 10.32
N LYS A 99 -6.14 14.63 9.22
CA LYS A 99 -5.88 15.29 7.93
C LYS A 99 -5.95 16.83 8.04
N GLN A 100 -6.89 17.37 8.81
CA GLN A 100 -6.96 18.81 8.99
C GLN A 100 -5.79 19.33 9.81
N VAL A 101 -5.40 18.63 10.88
CA VAL A 101 -4.19 18.99 11.65
C VAL A 101 -2.96 18.98 10.74
N TRP A 102 -2.79 17.96 9.91
CA TRP A 102 -1.69 17.89 8.94
C TRP A 102 -1.69 19.09 7.98
N ARG A 103 -2.86 19.48 7.48
CA ARG A 103 -2.99 20.68 6.62
C ARG A 103 -2.58 21.97 7.34
N LEU A 104 -2.95 22.11 8.62
CA LEU A 104 -2.57 23.28 9.42
C LEU A 104 -1.05 23.36 9.63
N ILE A 105 -0.37 22.20 9.75
CA ILE A 105 1.09 22.13 9.84
C ILE A 105 1.74 22.53 8.50
N GLN A 106 1.24 21.99 7.38
CA GLN A 106 1.85 22.20 6.06
C GLN A 106 1.52 23.58 5.46
N SER A 107 0.39 24.18 5.83
CA SER A 107 -0.09 25.45 5.28
C SER A 107 -0.28 26.46 6.42
N SER A 108 0.83 26.90 7.02
CA SER A 108 0.86 27.84 8.14
C SER A 108 0.21 29.19 7.80
N ASP A 109 0.24 29.62 6.53
CA ASP A 109 -0.24 30.91 6.07
C ASP A 109 -1.73 30.94 5.75
N SER A 110 -2.41 29.78 5.77
CA SER A 110 -3.85 29.73 5.54
C SER A 110 -4.62 30.51 6.61
N LEU A 111 -5.76 31.13 6.22
CA LEU A 111 -6.59 31.91 7.14
C LEU A 111 -6.96 31.11 8.40
N VAL A 112 -7.33 29.84 8.24
CA VAL A 112 -7.69 28.96 9.37
C VAL A 112 -6.48 28.68 10.26
N SER A 113 -5.29 28.47 9.69
CA SER A 113 -4.06 28.25 10.46
C SER A 113 -3.72 29.49 11.28
N ARG A 114 -3.75 30.68 10.67
CA ARG A 114 -3.49 31.95 11.34
C ARG A 114 -4.47 32.23 12.46
N LEU A 115 -5.77 31.99 12.22
CA LEU A 115 -6.81 32.16 13.22
C LEU A 115 -6.63 31.23 14.42
N LEU A 116 -6.37 29.95 14.18
CA LEU A 116 -6.18 28.98 15.26
C LEU A 116 -4.87 29.25 16.02
N LYS A 117 -3.79 29.62 15.31
CA LYS A 117 -2.52 29.97 15.92
C LYS A 117 -2.66 31.16 16.87
N SER A 118 -3.25 32.27 16.41
CA SER A 118 -3.41 33.47 17.24
C SER A 118 -4.25 33.22 18.50
N LYS A 119 -5.21 32.30 18.43
CA LYS A 119 -6.14 32.04 19.55
C LYS A 119 -5.66 30.99 20.53
N TYR A 120 -5.03 29.89 20.05
CA TYR A 120 -4.79 28.70 20.87
C TYR A 120 -3.31 28.38 21.09
N TYR A 121 -2.40 28.80 20.19
CA TYR A 121 -0.95 28.49 20.31
C TYR A 121 -0.07 29.61 19.74
N PRO A 122 -0.22 30.87 20.22
CA PRO A 122 0.50 32.02 19.63
C PRO A 122 2.03 31.87 19.68
N ASN A 123 2.57 31.28 20.75
CA ASN A 123 3.99 31.19 21.04
C ASN A 123 4.56 29.77 20.87
N THR A 124 3.76 28.79 20.38
CA THR A 124 4.17 27.40 20.25
C THR A 124 3.79 26.84 18.88
N THR A 125 4.08 25.57 18.65
CA THR A 125 3.57 24.83 17.50
C THR A 125 2.24 24.16 17.81
N ILE A 126 1.46 23.80 16.77
CA ILE A 126 0.20 23.08 16.97
C ILE A 126 0.37 21.75 17.69
N LEU A 127 1.52 21.08 17.54
CA LEU A 127 1.81 19.79 18.21
C LEU A 127 2.02 19.96 19.71
N ASN A 128 2.55 21.12 20.12
CA ASN A 128 2.80 21.45 21.54
C ASN A 128 1.69 22.32 22.14
N ALA A 129 0.59 22.51 21.41
CA ALA A 129 -0.50 23.38 21.84
C ALA A 129 -1.28 22.77 23.03
N ALA A 130 -1.51 23.57 24.06
CA ALA A 130 -2.46 23.20 25.12
C ALA A 130 -3.91 23.32 24.64
N LEU A 131 -4.81 22.55 25.24
CA LEU A 131 -6.25 22.63 24.92
C LEU A 131 -6.83 24.01 25.22
N GLY A 132 -6.33 24.68 26.27
CA GLY A 132 -6.82 25.96 26.77
C GLY A 132 -8.09 25.83 27.63
N ALA A 133 -8.46 26.94 28.29
CA ALA A 133 -9.59 26.95 29.24
C ALA A 133 -10.96 26.95 28.51
N ASN A 134 -11.06 27.61 27.37
CA ASN A 134 -12.34 27.79 26.63
C ASN A 134 -12.21 27.37 25.15
N PRO A 135 -11.96 26.05 24.88
CA PRO A 135 -11.75 25.57 23.53
C PRO A 135 -13.08 25.48 22.78
N SER A 136 -13.10 25.96 21.53
CA SER A 136 -14.23 25.69 20.64
C SER A 136 -14.35 24.20 20.37
N TYR A 137 -15.54 23.74 19.99
CA TYR A 137 -15.76 22.32 19.69
C TYR A 137 -14.87 21.82 18.55
N ALA A 138 -14.63 22.68 17.55
CA ALA A 138 -13.72 22.37 16.44
C ALA A 138 -12.27 22.21 16.95
N TRP A 139 -11.76 23.15 17.78
CA TRP A 139 -10.41 23.06 18.35
C TRP A 139 -10.25 21.83 19.23
N ARG A 140 -11.21 21.56 20.11
CA ARG A 140 -11.23 20.35 20.94
C ARG A 140 -11.16 19.08 20.09
N SER A 141 -11.84 19.07 18.93
CA SER A 141 -11.84 17.94 18.02
C SER A 141 -10.47 17.74 17.34
N LEU A 142 -9.81 18.82 16.94
CA LEU A 142 -8.48 18.78 16.32
C LEU A 142 -7.40 18.42 17.37
N HIS A 143 -7.45 19.06 18.53
CA HIS A 143 -6.50 18.77 19.62
C HIS A 143 -6.58 17.30 20.06
N GLY A 144 -7.78 16.72 20.12
CA GLY A 144 -7.99 15.33 20.51
C GLY A 144 -7.41 14.28 19.55
N VAL A 145 -6.87 14.69 18.41
CA VAL A 145 -6.24 13.79 17.42
C VAL A 145 -4.78 14.14 17.12
N LEU A 146 -4.15 15.06 17.87
CA LEU A 146 -2.73 15.40 17.72
C LEU A 146 -1.84 14.15 17.86
N TRP A 147 -2.20 13.25 18.77
CA TRP A 147 -1.48 11.98 18.96
C TRP A 147 -1.36 11.14 17.69
N VAL A 148 -2.31 11.25 16.73
CA VAL A 148 -2.23 10.54 15.45
C VAL A 148 -1.06 11.05 14.62
N ILE A 149 -0.86 12.38 14.62
CA ILE A 149 0.26 13.00 13.92
C ILE A 149 1.57 12.63 14.61
N GLU A 150 1.61 12.70 15.93
CA GLU A 150 2.79 12.34 16.70
C GLU A 150 3.23 10.89 16.48
N MET A 151 2.27 9.95 16.45
CA MET A 151 2.55 8.53 16.25
C MET A 151 2.84 8.16 14.79
N GLY A 152 2.50 9.04 13.85
CA GLY A 152 2.59 8.73 12.42
C GLY A 152 3.60 9.57 11.65
N SER A 153 4.14 10.64 12.23
CA SER A 153 5.09 11.52 11.55
C SER A 153 6.48 11.46 12.19
N ARG A 154 7.49 11.75 11.36
CA ARG A 154 8.88 11.94 11.77
C ARG A 154 9.52 13.08 11.02
N TRP A 155 10.53 13.66 11.58
CA TRP A 155 11.36 14.64 10.91
C TRP A 155 12.32 13.96 9.92
N ILE A 156 12.48 14.54 8.77
CA ILE A 156 13.56 14.24 7.83
C ILE A 156 14.65 15.28 8.09
N VAL A 157 15.86 14.80 8.37
CA VAL A 157 17.00 15.64 8.66
C VAL A 157 17.40 16.39 7.39
N GLY A 158 17.41 17.70 7.48
CA GLY A 158 17.97 18.61 6.49
C GLY A 158 19.32 19.14 6.98
N ASN A 159 19.32 20.33 7.59
CA ASN A 159 20.50 20.90 8.23
C ASN A 159 20.70 20.44 9.70
N GLY A 160 19.68 19.87 10.32
CA GLY A 160 19.67 19.37 11.69
C GLY A 160 19.60 20.42 12.79
N ASP A 161 19.53 21.71 12.45
CA ASP A 161 19.62 22.81 13.42
C ASP A 161 18.35 22.90 14.28
N SER A 162 17.19 22.57 13.74
CA SER A 162 15.90 22.62 14.45
C SER A 162 15.60 21.36 15.28
N LEU A 163 16.40 20.32 15.15
CA LEU A 163 16.12 19.00 15.75
C LEU A 163 17.03 18.74 16.96
N LYS A 164 16.41 18.35 18.07
CA LYS A 164 17.14 17.83 19.23
C LYS A 164 17.32 16.31 19.08
N ALA A 165 18.55 15.84 19.18
CA ALA A 165 18.93 14.45 18.92
C ALA A 165 18.08 13.45 19.73
N TRP A 166 17.76 13.76 20.99
CA TRP A 166 17.05 12.88 21.91
C TRP A 166 15.56 13.16 22.06
N ARG A 167 15.10 14.37 21.73
CA ARG A 167 13.71 14.81 21.94
C ARG A 167 12.90 14.87 20.65
N SER A 168 13.54 15.08 19.50
CA SER A 168 12.85 15.16 18.22
C SER A 168 12.63 13.75 17.64
N ARG A 169 11.49 13.54 16.99
CA ARG A 169 11.14 12.27 16.36
C ARG A 169 11.70 12.22 14.94
N TRP A 170 12.90 11.72 14.75
CA TRP A 170 13.58 11.73 13.46
C TRP A 170 14.13 10.38 13.00
N LEU A 171 14.33 9.42 13.89
CA LEU A 171 14.77 8.08 13.49
C LEU A 171 13.66 7.29 12.78
N PRO A 172 13.98 6.49 11.74
CA PRO A 172 13.00 5.67 11.04
C PRO A 172 12.58 4.42 11.83
N ARG A 173 12.41 4.56 13.14
CA ARG A 173 11.95 3.50 14.05
C ARG A 173 10.44 3.61 14.23
N PRO A 174 9.64 2.62 13.78
CA PRO A 174 8.18 2.68 13.90
C PRO A 174 7.72 2.90 15.34
N HIS A 175 6.70 3.74 15.51
CA HIS A 175 5.98 4.10 16.72
C HIS A 175 6.67 5.09 17.67
N SER A 176 7.97 5.07 17.89
CA SER A 176 8.63 6.07 18.74
C SER A 176 9.27 7.18 17.92
N PHE A 177 9.97 6.83 16.85
CA PHE A 177 10.82 7.71 16.04
C PHE A 177 11.91 8.44 16.85
N LEU A 178 12.11 8.02 18.10
CA LEU A 178 13.08 8.58 19.05
C LEU A 178 14.21 7.58 19.28
N PRO A 179 15.47 8.08 19.47
CA PRO A 179 16.53 7.25 20.00
C PRO A 179 16.21 6.78 21.43
N ILE A 180 16.84 5.71 21.85
CA ILE A 180 16.71 5.22 23.24
C ILE A 180 17.86 5.82 24.06
N PRO A 181 17.58 6.69 25.04
CA PRO A 181 18.61 7.14 25.97
C PRO A 181 19.02 5.97 26.86
N TRP A 182 20.31 5.64 26.86
CA TRP A 182 20.86 4.48 27.58
C TRP A 182 21.88 4.87 28.68
N ARG A 183 22.24 6.16 28.74
CA ARG A 183 23.14 6.73 29.75
C ARG A 183 22.43 7.85 30.48
N GLN A 184 22.86 8.13 31.73
CA GLN A 184 22.29 9.20 32.54
C GLN A 184 22.93 10.57 32.29
N ASP A 185 24.14 10.59 31.70
CA ASP A 185 24.95 11.77 31.40
C ASP A 185 24.73 12.36 30.01
N ILE A 186 23.62 11.99 29.37
CA ILE A 186 23.27 12.46 28.02
C ILE A 186 22.80 13.93 28.08
N ASP A 187 23.46 14.79 27.30
CA ASP A 187 22.94 16.13 27.05
C ASP A 187 21.71 16.09 26.13
N MET A 188 20.55 16.31 26.71
CA MET A 188 19.26 16.30 26.01
C MET A 188 19.06 17.48 25.06
N GLU A 189 19.94 18.49 25.12
CA GLU A 189 19.90 19.69 24.26
C GLU A 189 20.77 19.55 23.02
N THR A 190 21.60 18.49 22.93
CA THR A 190 22.41 18.18 21.73
C THR A 190 21.55 18.26 20.47
N SER A 191 21.98 19.07 19.48
CA SER A 191 21.28 19.17 18.20
C SER A 191 21.68 18.03 17.25
N VAL A 192 20.83 17.72 16.28
CA VAL A 192 21.20 16.75 15.24
C VAL A 192 22.32 17.31 14.37
N ALA A 193 22.41 18.64 14.21
CA ALA A 193 23.49 19.31 13.49
C ALA A 193 24.88 19.05 14.10
N ASP A 194 24.95 18.88 15.43
CA ASP A 194 26.23 18.59 16.13
C ASP A 194 26.78 17.21 15.75
N LEU A 195 25.92 16.30 15.28
CA LEU A 195 26.27 14.95 14.83
C LEU A 195 26.72 14.91 13.36
N ILE A 196 26.59 16.03 12.64
CA ILE A 196 26.85 16.11 11.21
C ILE A 196 28.19 16.85 10.96
N ASP A 197 28.99 16.28 10.08
CA ASP A 197 30.11 16.98 9.48
C ASP A 197 29.62 17.64 8.18
N LYS A 198 29.38 18.97 8.25
CA LYS A 198 28.82 19.71 7.11
C LYS A 198 29.86 19.95 6.00
N GLU A 199 31.15 19.89 6.30
CA GLU A 199 32.22 20.08 5.32
C GLU A 199 32.37 18.83 4.44
N VAL A 200 32.40 17.66 5.08
CA VAL A 200 32.53 16.37 4.40
C VAL A 200 31.17 15.87 3.87
N GLY A 201 30.07 16.31 4.47
CA GLY A 201 28.72 15.89 4.11
C GLY A 201 28.33 14.50 4.64
N CYS A 202 28.87 14.12 5.80
CA CYS A 202 28.61 12.84 6.43
C CYS A 202 28.29 12.95 7.92
N TRP A 203 27.86 11.86 8.54
CA TRP A 203 27.71 11.76 9.98
C TRP A 203 29.09 11.65 10.65
N LYS A 204 29.27 12.30 11.79
CA LYS A 204 30.44 12.12 12.66
C LYS A 204 30.39 10.74 13.33
N GLU A 205 30.86 9.71 12.64
CA GLU A 205 30.66 8.30 13.03
C GLU A 205 31.13 8.01 14.45
N GLN A 206 32.29 8.51 14.86
CA GLN A 206 32.83 8.29 16.20
C GLN A 206 31.91 8.84 17.30
N ILE A 207 31.33 10.03 17.08
CA ILE A 207 30.41 10.68 18.03
C ILE A 207 29.09 9.89 18.07
N VAL A 208 28.57 9.52 16.91
CA VAL A 208 27.32 8.77 16.81
C VAL A 208 27.45 7.40 17.51
N ARG A 209 28.54 6.66 17.26
CA ARG A 209 28.75 5.35 17.92
C ARG A 209 29.00 5.46 19.41
N HIS A 210 29.55 6.57 19.88
CA HIS A 210 29.77 6.82 21.31
C HIS A 210 28.47 7.19 22.05
N LEU A 211 27.63 8.00 21.43
CA LEU A 211 26.43 8.56 22.09
C LEU A 211 25.22 7.62 22.02
N PHE A 212 25.05 6.85 20.93
CA PHE A 212 23.84 6.09 20.68
C PHE A 212 24.06 4.58 20.86
N LEU A 213 22.96 3.87 21.19
CA LEU A 213 22.97 2.40 21.16
C LEU A 213 23.36 1.90 19.76
N PRO A 214 24.06 0.76 19.63
CA PRO A 214 24.49 0.24 18.33
C PRO A 214 23.38 0.19 17.29
N ILE A 215 22.17 -0.21 17.69
CA ILE A 215 21.02 -0.27 16.78
C ILE A 215 20.56 1.11 16.28
N ASP A 216 20.63 2.14 17.13
CA ASP A 216 20.28 3.52 16.76
C ASP A 216 21.41 4.15 15.97
N ALA A 217 22.67 3.92 16.36
CA ALA A 217 23.84 4.40 15.64
C ALA A 217 23.87 3.90 14.19
N GLU A 218 23.63 2.62 13.98
CA GLU A 218 23.52 2.04 12.63
C GLU A 218 22.40 2.70 11.81
N GLN A 219 21.25 3.00 12.42
CA GLN A 219 20.15 3.67 11.73
C GLN A 219 20.50 5.13 11.40
N ILE A 220 21.20 5.83 12.30
CA ILE A 220 21.65 7.20 12.08
C ILE A 220 22.64 7.23 10.93
N LEU A 221 23.68 6.42 10.98
CA LEU A 221 24.74 6.37 9.98
C LEU A 221 24.22 6.01 8.58
N ARG A 222 23.15 5.21 8.52
CA ARG A 222 22.46 4.90 7.25
C ARG A 222 21.53 6.00 6.76
N THR A 223 21.16 6.97 7.62
CA THR A 223 20.27 8.05 7.19
C THR A 223 21.04 8.99 6.27
N PRO A 224 20.64 9.16 4.99
CA PRO A 224 21.36 10.01 4.08
C PRO A 224 21.19 11.47 4.45
N LEU A 225 22.27 12.21 4.26
CA LEU A 225 22.30 13.65 4.42
C LEU A 225 22.19 14.33 3.06
N CYS A 226 21.55 15.48 3.05
CA CYS A 226 21.47 16.33 1.88
C CYS A 226 22.57 17.38 1.93
N THR A 227 23.40 17.41 0.92
CA THR A 227 24.58 18.31 0.87
C THR A 227 24.27 19.79 0.62
N THR A 228 23.01 20.12 0.29
CA THR A 228 22.53 21.51 0.19
C THR A 228 21.95 22.04 1.51
N TRP A 229 21.97 21.23 2.56
CA TRP A 229 21.53 21.56 3.92
C TRP A 229 20.17 22.30 3.99
N PRO A 230 19.10 21.78 3.37
CA PRO A 230 17.79 22.41 3.45
C PRO A 230 17.26 22.35 4.89
N GLU A 231 16.19 23.10 5.17
CA GLU A 231 15.51 23.03 6.46
C GLU A 231 14.95 21.63 6.73
N ASP A 232 14.91 21.25 8.01
CA ASP A 232 14.31 20.01 8.46
C ASP A 232 12.81 19.96 8.13
N LYS A 233 12.30 18.83 7.65
CA LYS A 233 10.91 18.69 7.22
C LYS A 233 10.16 17.61 7.98
N LEU A 234 8.94 17.92 8.43
CA LEU A 234 8.05 16.90 8.99
C LEU A 234 7.43 16.06 7.86
N SER A 235 7.61 14.75 7.91
CA SER A 235 7.16 13.78 6.93
C SER A 235 6.23 12.74 7.55
N TRP A 236 5.22 12.31 6.82
CA TRP A 236 4.33 11.22 7.22
C TRP A 236 4.96 9.86 6.89
N HIS A 237 5.30 9.09 7.92
CA HIS A 237 6.07 7.85 7.77
C HIS A 237 5.33 6.74 6.98
N PHE A 238 4.01 6.67 7.04
CA PHE A 238 3.21 5.55 6.52
C PHE A 238 2.77 5.72 5.05
N THR A 239 3.45 6.56 4.29
CA THR A 239 3.29 6.68 2.84
C THR A 239 4.65 6.86 2.18
N THR A 240 4.83 6.31 1.00
CA THR A 240 6.06 6.44 0.21
C THR A 240 6.32 7.89 -0.23
N SER A 241 5.27 8.72 -0.34
CA SER A 241 5.42 10.14 -0.69
C SER A 241 5.73 11.05 0.48
N GLY A 242 5.74 10.55 1.72
CA GLY A 242 5.86 11.40 2.93
C GLY A 242 4.66 12.30 3.20
N ASN A 243 3.62 12.25 2.36
CA ASN A 243 2.41 13.03 2.53
C ASN A 243 1.35 12.26 3.31
N PHE A 244 0.61 12.96 4.17
CA PHE A 244 -0.46 12.36 4.94
C PHE A 244 -1.58 11.83 4.04
N SER A 245 -2.04 10.62 4.31
CA SER A 245 -3.27 10.08 3.73
C SER A 245 -4.23 9.58 4.81
N VAL A 246 -5.52 9.87 4.65
CA VAL A 246 -6.56 9.38 5.57
C VAL A 246 -6.54 7.84 5.65
N LYS A 247 -6.21 7.17 4.56
CA LYS A 247 -6.11 5.71 4.49
C LYS A 247 -4.99 5.18 5.40
N SER A 248 -3.79 5.74 5.31
CA SER A 248 -2.65 5.30 6.13
C SER A 248 -2.87 5.62 7.61
N ALA A 249 -3.38 6.83 7.93
CA ALA A 249 -3.73 7.21 9.30
C ALA A 249 -4.82 6.32 9.90
N TYR A 250 -5.87 6.00 9.14
CA TYR A 250 -6.90 5.04 9.57
C TYR A 250 -6.30 3.68 9.93
N HIS A 251 -5.38 3.19 9.10
CA HIS A 251 -4.72 1.90 9.38
C HIS A 251 -3.79 1.96 10.59
N LEU A 252 -3.07 3.07 10.79
CA LEU A 252 -2.26 3.30 11.99
C LEU A 252 -3.16 3.27 13.25
N ILE A 253 -4.24 4.05 13.28
CA ILE A 253 -5.19 4.09 14.40
C ILE A 253 -5.75 2.69 14.70
N ARG A 254 -6.12 1.94 13.66
CA ARG A 254 -6.66 0.58 13.83
C ARG A 254 -5.62 -0.40 14.37
N SER A 255 -4.36 -0.30 13.95
CA SER A 255 -3.28 -1.16 14.45
C SER A 255 -2.96 -0.88 15.92
N LEU A 256 -2.97 0.38 16.34
CA LEU A 256 -2.73 0.75 17.74
C LEU A 256 -3.88 0.29 18.64
N LYS A 257 -5.15 0.56 18.26
CA LYS A 257 -6.33 0.10 19.02
C LYS A 257 -6.47 -1.44 19.01
N GLY A 258 -5.98 -2.13 18.00
CA GLY A 258 -5.96 -3.60 17.94
C GLY A 258 -4.95 -4.25 18.88
N ARG A 259 -3.86 -3.56 19.23
CA ARG A 259 -2.88 -4.02 20.22
C ARG A 259 -3.40 -3.93 21.66
N GLU A 260 -4.30 -2.99 21.93
CA GLU A 260 -4.96 -2.86 23.24
C GLU A 260 -5.98 -3.98 23.51
N ASN A 261 -6.48 -4.66 22.47
CA ASN A 261 -7.43 -5.77 22.56
C ASN A 261 -6.96 -6.99 21.76
N PRO A 262 -6.03 -7.80 22.30
CA PRO A 262 -5.48 -8.97 21.59
C PRO A 262 -6.45 -10.14 21.44
N SER A 263 -7.66 -10.07 21.97
CA SER A 263 -8.67 -11.15 21.92
C SER A 263 -9.23 -11.49 20.53
N SER A 264 -8.75 -10.86 19.46
CA SER A 264 -9.04 -11.22 18.08
C SER A 264 -7.76 -11.58 17.30
N SER A 265 -6.95 -12.49 17.81
CA SER A 265 -5.85 -13.12 17.07
C SER A 265 -6.41 -14.09 16.04
N THR A 266 -7.13 -13.57 15.05
CA THR A 266 -7.48 -14.32 13.86
C THR A 266 -6.36 -14.11 12.87
N ALA A 267 -5.67 -15.21 12.57
CA ALA A 267 -4.74 -15.44 11.48
C ALA A 267 -4.62 -14.27 10.48
N SER A 268 -3.72 -13.34 10.78
CA SER A 268 -3.31 -12.28 9.88
C SER A 268 -2.62 -12.94 8.68
N GLY A 269 -3.18 -12.70 7.47
CA GLY A 269 -2.51 -13.10 6.24
C GLY A 269 -2.80 -14.49 5.70
N GLN A 270 -3.96 -15.09 5.99
CA GLN A 270 -4.35 -16.38 5.36
C GLN A 270 -4.40 -16.22 3.83
N PRO A 271 -3.68 -17.05 3.05
CA PRO A 271 -3.62 -17.00 1.59
C PRO A 271 -5.00 -17.00 0.92
N PHE A 272 -5.96 -17.75 1.48
CA PHE A 272 -7.34 -17.84 1.02
C PHE A 272 -8.02 -16.48 0.83
N TRP A 273 -7.92 -15.57 1.81
CA TRP A 273 -8.59 -14.27 1.71
C TRP A 273 -8.05 -13.40 0.59
N LYS A 274 -6.72 -13.39 0.40
CA LYS A 274 -6.09 -12.68 -0.70
C LYS A 274 -6.56 -13.25 -2.04
N LYS A 275 -6.55 -14.58 -2.17
CA LYS A 275 -7.00 -15.30 -3.36
C LYS A 275 -8.47 -15.06 -3.65
N LEU A 276 -9.37 -15.28 -2.68
CA LEU A 276 -10.81 -15.09 -2.82
C LEU A 276 -11.19 -13.75 -3.45
N TRP A 277 -10.59 -12.67 -2.97
CA TRP A 277 -10.92 -11.32 -3.46
C TRP A 277 -10.27 -10.98 -4.80
N ALA A 278 -9.17 -11.65 -5.15
CA ALA A 278 -8.49 -11.52 -6.44
C ALA A 278 -9.20 -12.29 -7.57
N LEU A 279 -9.83 -13.44 -7.26
CA LEU A 279 -10.49 -14.29 -8.26
C LEU A 279 -11.38 -13.48 -9.21
N GLU A 280 -11.38 -13.84 -10.48
CA GLU A 280 -12.24 -13.27 -11.51
C GLU A 280 -13.58 -14.02 -11.66
N VAL A 281 -14.33 -14.09 -10.57
CA VAL A 281 -15.64 -14.77 -10.52
C VAL A 281 -16.77 -13.78 -10.17
N PRO A 282 -18.03 -14.13 -10.45
CA PRO A 282 -19.18 -13.29 -10.10
C PRO A 282 -19.18 -12.89 -8.62
N PRO A 283 -19.51 -11.61 -8.29
CA PRO A 283 -19.47 -11.12 -6.91
C PRO A 283 -20.27 -11.96 -5.91
N ARG A 284 -21.36 -12.61 -6.36
CA ARG A 284 -22.17 -13.51 -5.51
C ARG A 284 -21.38 -14.72 -5.02
N ILE A 285 -20.49 -15.28 -5.85
CA ILE A 285 -19.62 -16.41 -5.49
C ILE A 285 -18.55 -15.97 -4.49
N LYS A 286 -17.91 -14.82 -4.70
CA LYS A 286 -16.98 -14.25 -3.71
C LYS A 286 -17.64 -14.04 -2.34
N MET A 287 -18.84 -13.49 -2.33
CA MET A 287 -19.61 -13.27 -1.10
C MET A 287 -20.00 -14.56 -0.41
N PHE A 288 -20.33 -15.61 -1.19
CA PHE A 288 -20.61 -16.93 -0.67
C PHE A 288 -19.35 -17.55 -0.06
N GLY A 289 -18.21 -17.57 -0.77
CA GLY A 289 -16.92 -18.03 -0.25
C GLY A 289 -16.51 -17.30 1.02
N TRP A 290 -16.73 -15.99 1.09
CA TRP A 290 -16.53 -15.21 2.31
C TRP A 290 -17.41 -15.71 3.47
N LYS A 291 -18.69 -15.97 3.24
CA LYS A 291 -19.61 -16.50 4.27
C LYS A 291 -19.15 -17.86 4.78
N VAL A 292 -18.74 -18.76 3.90
CA VAL A 292 -18.20 -20.08 4.30
C VAL A 292 -16.95 -19.88 5.17
N GLY A 293 -16.00 -19.07 4.70
CA GLY A 293 -14.73 -18.84 5.39
C GLY A 293 -14.86 -18.14 6.76
N VAL A 294 -15.97 -17.44 7.04
CA VAL A 294 -16.26 -16.85 8.37
C VAL A 294 -17.24 -17.67 9.20
N GLY A 295 -17.65 -18.89 8.76
CA GLY A 295 -18.66 -19.72 9.43
C GLY A 295 -20.03 -19.04 9.49
N GLY A 296 -20.39 -18.29 8.45
CA GLY A 296 -21.61 -17.48 8.39
C GLY A 296 -22.72 -18.09 7.54
N LEU A 297 -22.71 -19.39 7.28
CA LEU A 297 -23.82 -20.07 6.62
C LEU A 297 -24.97 -20.37 7.58
N ALA A 298 -26.20 -20.29 7.05
CA ALA A 298 -27.42 -20.57 7.79
C ALA A 298 -27.75 -22.07 7.81
N ALA A 299 -26.76 -22.94 8.05
CA ALA A 299 -26.97 -24.35 8.33
C ALA A 299 -27.70 -24.52 9.67
N LYS A 300 -28.57 -25.51 9.82
CA LYS A 300 -29.41 -25.67 11.02
C LYS A 300 -28.63 -25.80 12.31
N GLY A 301 -27.50 -26.51 12.33
CA GLY A 301 -26.61 -26.59 13.47
C GLY A 301 -26.02 -25.20 13.87
N ASN A 302 -25.71 -24.33 12.89
CA ASN A 302 -25.30 -22.97 13.16
C ASN A 302 -26.43 -22.11 13.73
N ILE A 303 -27.67 -22.32 13.27
CA ILE A 303 -28.87 -21.63 13.79
C ILE A 303 -29.16 -22.10 15.22
N ALA A 304 -29.16 -23.41 15.46
CA ALA A 304 -29.47 -24.01 16.77
C ALA A 304 -28.48 -23.57 17.85
N ARG A 305 -27.18 -23.39 17.50
CA ARG A 305 -26.19 -22.83 18.44
C ARG A 305 -26.46 -21.38 18.87
N ARG A 306 -27.26 -20.64 18.11
CA ARG A 306 -27.56 -19.21 18.35
C ARG A 306 -28.97 -18.94 18.85
N LEU A 307 -29.91 -19.81 18.48
CA LEU A 307 -31.33 -19.70 18.84
C LEU A 307 -31.77 -20.98 19.56
N ARG A 308 -32.13 -20.86 20.83
CA ARG A 308 -32.66 -21.98 21.61
C ARG A 308 -33.96 -22.50 21.02
N GLY A 309 -34.16 -23.82 21.03
CA GLY A 309 -35.37 -24.47 20.56
C GLY A 309 -35.43 -24.82 19.07
N PHE A 310 -34.34 -24.55 18.32
CA PHE A 310 -34.21 -25.00 16.93
C PHE A 310 -33.55 -26.38 16.85
N SER A 311 -34.09 -27.27 15.99
CA SER A 311 -33.46 -28.55 15.69
C SER A 311 -32.16 -28.34 14.92
N SER A 312 -31.10 -29.06 15.29
CA SER A 312 -29.81 -29.06 14.60
C SER A 312 -29.77 -30.06 13.42
N SER A 313 -30.79 -30.93 13.27
CA SER A 313 -30.76 -32.02 12.28
C SER A 313 -30.98 -31.53 10.85
N CYS A 314 -30.33 -32.20 9.90
CA CYS A 314 -30.50 -31.95 8.47
C CYS A 314 -31.86 -32.37 7.97
N GLU A 315 -32.63 -31.50 7.33
CA GLU A 315 -33.95 -31.82 6.78
C GLU A 315 -33.91 -32.74 5.56
N LEU A 316 -32.78 -32.84 4.88
CA LEU A 316 -32.65 -33.63 3.65
C LEU A 316 -32.26 -35.09 3.92
N CYS A 317 -31.43 -35.35 4.92
CA CYS A 317 -30.95 -36.72 5.19
C CYS A 317 -31.11 -37.17 6.65
N GLY A 318 -31.65 -36.34 7.53
CA GLY A 318 -31.87 -36.67 8.94
C GLY A 318 -30.59 -36.65 9.83
N PHE A 319 -29.41 -36.30 9.29
CA PHE A 319 -28.18 -36.28 10.07
C PHE A 319 -28.28 -35.32 11.27
N VAL A 320 -27.79 -35.75 12.44
CA VAL A 320 -28.05 -35.14 13.74
C VAL A 320 -27.54 -33.69 13.84
N GLU A 321 -26.39 -33.39 13.22
CA GLU A 321 -25.78 -32.04 13.26
C GLU A 321 -25.57 -31.50 11.83
N ASP A 322 -26.45 -30.61 11.39
CA ASP A 322 -26.34 -29.92 10.12
C ASP A 322 -25.32 -28.74 10.21
N SER A 323 -24.04 -29.07 10.21
CA SER A 323 -22.95 -28.10 10.18
C SER A 323 -22.65 -27.61 8.75
N ASP A 324 -21.79 -26.56 8.62
CA ASP A 324 -21.30 -26.11 7.31
C ASP A 324 -20.59 -27.23 6.56
N VAL A 325 -19.84 -28.09 7.28
CA VAL A 325 -19.15 -29.25 6.70
C VAL A 325 -20.16 -30.27 6.19
N HIS A 326 -21.14 -30.61 7.01
CA HIS A 326 -22.20 -31.52 6.57
C HIS A 326 -22.91 -30.96 5.33
N ALA A 327 -23.40 -29.74 5.40
CA ALA A 327 -24.19 -29.13 4.34
C ALA A 327 -23.46 -29.03 2.99
N LEU A 328 -22.14 -28.83 3.00
CA LEU A 328 -21.35 -28.57 1.79
C LEU A 328 -20.56 -29.80 1.29
N PHE A 329 -20.27 -30.77 2.16
CA PHE A 329 -19.32 -31.85 1.84
C PHE A 329 -19.82 -33.25 2.18
N ALA A 330 -20.66 -33.41 3.21
CA ALA A 330 -21.05 -34.72 3.72
C ALA A 330 -22.53 -35.09 3.52
N CYS A 331 -23.38 -34.11 3.22
CA CYS A 331 -24.79 -34.39 2.91
C CYS A 331 -24.89 -35.18 1.59
N PRO A 332 -25.75 -36.23 1.49
CA PRO A 332 -25.88 -37.00 0.25
C PRO A 332 -26.11 -36.15 -1.01
N VAL A 333 -26.88 -35.08 -0.90
CA VAL A 333 -27.07 -34.11 -2.01
C VAL A 333 -25.77 -33.42 -2.39
N ALA A 334 -24.92 -33.08 -1.42
CA ALA A 334 -23.61 -32.47 -1.68
C ALA A 334 -22.65 -33.49 -2.32
N VAL A 335 -22.60 -34.70 -1.76
CA VAL A 335 -21.77 -35.80 -2.28
C VAL A 335 -22.13 -36.13 -3.72
N GLU A 336 -23.45 -36.23 -4.03
CA GLU A 336 -23.92 -36.45 -5.41
C GLU A 336 -23.41 -35.40 -6.40
N ILE A 337 -23.42 -34.11 -6.01
CA ILE A 337 -22.90 -33.04 -6.88
C ILE A 337 -21.41 -33.12 -7.04
N TRP A 338 -20.67 -33.36 -5.95
CA TRP A 338 -19.19 -33.50 -5.95
C TRP A 338 -18.75 -34.69 -6.80
N SER A 339 -19.34 -35.89 -6.61
CA SER A 339 -19.02 -37.10 -7.36
C SER A 339 -19.32 -36.99 -8.86
N ASN A 340 -20.13 -36.03 -9.27
CA ASN A 340 -20.40 -35.71 -10.68
C ASN A 340 -19.64 -34.45 -11.18
N SER A 341 -18.64 -33.98 -10.44
CA SER A 341 -17.73 -32.90 -10.84
C SER A 341 -16.36 -33.46 -11.21
N ASP A 342 -15.55 -32.65 -11.90
CA ASP A 342 -14.15 -32.98 -12.24
C ASP A 342 -13.16 -32.64 -11.11
N VAL A 343 -13.67 -32.45 -9.87
CA VAL A 343 -12.83 -32.09 -8.69
C VAL A 343 -12.43 -33.35 -7.97
N ASP A 344 -11.12 -33.47 -7.69
CA ASP A 344 -10.56 -34.62 -6.97
C ASP A 344 -11.20 -34.81 -5.60
N GLU A 345 -11.48 -36.06 -5.22
CA GLU A 345 -12.14 -36.41 -3.96
C GLU A 345 -11.35 -35.94 -2.73
N GLU A 346 -10.01 -35.87 -2.82
CA GLU A 346 -9.15 -35.36 -1.75
C GLU A 346 -9.48 -33.92 -1.34
N LEU A 347 -10.04 -33.12 -2.25
CA LEU A 347 -10.36 -31.71 -2.02
C LEU A 347 -11.73 -31.52 -1.35
N TRP A 348 -12.64 -32.48 -1.44
CA TRP A 348 -13.99 -32.36 -0.90
C TRP A 348 -14.44 -33.53 -0.01
N GLY A 349 -13.74 -34.68 -0.05
CA GLY A 349 -14.07 -35.87 0.72
C GLY A 349 -14.15 -35.64 2.24
N ALA A 350 -14.73 -36.60 2.95
CA ALA A 350 -14.95 -36.52 4.39
C ALA A 350 -13.62 -36.38 5.16
N GLY A 351 -13.57 -35.45 6.13
CA GLY A 351 -12.39 -35.22 6.98
C GLY A 351 -12.70 -34.30 8.16
N PRO A 352 -11.80 -34.22 9.14
CA PRO A 352 -12.03 -33.51 10.40
C PRO A 352 -11.97 -31.98 10.28
N LEU A 353 -11.66 -31.44 9.11
CA LEU A 353 -11.47 -30.02 8.89
C LEU A 353 -12.80 -29.25 8.93
N SER A 354 -12.77 -28.04 9.52
CA SER A 354 -13.88 -27.12 9.33
C SER A 354 -13.99 -26.67 7.86
N ALA A 355 -15.16 -26.20 7.44
CA ALA A 355 -15.34 -25.68 6.08
C ALA A 355 -14.37 -24.52 5.77
N ALA A 356 -14.06 -23.67 6.76
CA ALA A 356 -13.10 -22.58 6.62
C ALA A 356 -11.66 -23.08 6.43
N ASP A 357 -11.22 -24.09 7.22
CA ASP A 357 -9.88 -24.65 7.12
C ASP A 357 -9.70 -25.40 5.79
N ARG A 358 -10.73 -26.11 5.35
CA ARG A 358 -10.73 -26.76 4.03
C ARG A 358 -10.58 -25.73 2.90
N LEU A 359 -11.30 -24.61 2.93
CA LEU A 359 -11.12 -23.55 1.94
C LEU A 359 -9.70 -23.01 1.92
N GLN A 360 -9.03 -22.96 3.08
CA GLN A 360 -7.62 -22.54 3.16
C GLN A 360 -6.67 -23.55 2.51
N GLN A 361 -6.88 -24.84 2.83
CA GLN A 361 -6.11 -25.92 2.24
C GLN A 361 -6.26 -25.92 0.72
N VAL A 362 -7.47 -25.92 0.22
CA VAL A 362 -7.79 -25.92 -1.22
C VAL A 362 -7.24 -24.68 -1.93
N ALA A 363 -7.26 -23.51 -1.28
CA ALA A 363 -6.70 -22.29 -1.85
C ALA A 363 -5.17 -22.34 -2.05
N SER A 364 -4.46 -23.19 -1.31
CA SER A 364 -3.03 -23.40 -1.51
C SER A 364 -2.69 -24.42 -2.61
N MET A 365 -3.66 -25.27 -2.99
CA MET A 365 -3.46 -26.36 -3.95
C MET A 365 -3.94 -26.01 -5.36
N LEU A 366 -5.07 -25.31 -5.49
CA LEU A 366 -5.66 -24.98 -6.78
C LEU A 366 -5.12 -23.66 -7.35
N ASP A 367 -5.10 -23.51 -8.66
CA ASP A 367 -4.90 -22.22 -9.32
C ASP A 367 -6.14 -21.30 -9.21
N ASP A 368 -6.11 -20.10 -9.81
CA ASP A 368 -7.22 -19.16 -9.70
C ASP A 368 -8.48 -19.60 -10.47
N PRO A 369 -8.40 -20.10 -11.72
CA PRO A 369 -9.53 -20.68 -12.43
C PRO A 369 -10.17 -21.86 -11.69
N GLN A 370 -9.38 -22.84 -11.28
CA GLN A 370 -9.83 -24.03 -10.55
C GLN A 370 -10.50 -23.65 -9.22
N MET A 371 -9.90 -22.70 -8.49
CA MET A 371 -10.51 -22.18 -7.24
C MET A 371 -11.84 -21.49 -7.50
N GLY A 372 -11.98 -20.80 -8.63
CA GLY A 372 -13.24 -20.19 -9.05
C GLY A 372 -14.33 -21.23 -9.31
N GLU A 373 -14.01 -22.31 -10.01
CA GLU A 373 -14.90 -23.42 -10.29
C GLU A 373 -15.31 -24.17 -9.00
N TYR A 374 -14.34 -24.45 -8.12
CA TYR A 374 -14.57 -25.06 -6.81
C TYR A 374 -15.58 -24.25 -5.97
N LEU A 375 -15.40 -22.93 -5.89
CA LEU A 375 -16.32 -22.06 -5.17
C LEU A 375 -17.69 -21.99 -5.83
N ALA A 376 -17.77 -22.13 -7.15
CA ALA A 376 -19.04 -22.16 -7.86
C ALA A 376 -19.82 -23.45 -7.57
N ILE A 377 -19.14 -24.59 -7.51
CA ILE A 377 -19.76 -25.87 -7.13
C ILE A 377 -20.29 -25.80 -5.68
N LEU A 378 -19.49 -25.30 -4.74
CA LEU A 378 -19.95 -25.06 -3.37
C LEU A 378 -21.18 -24.17 -3.28
N TRP A 379 -21.21 -23.09 -4.09
CA TRP A 379 -22.34 -22.18 -4.16
C TRP A 379 -23.58 -22.86 -4.73
N GLU A 380 -23.45 -23.72 -5.75
CA GLU A 380 -24.56 -24.47 -6.33
C GLU A 380 -25.07 -25.56 -5.37
N ILE A 381 -24.20 -26.27 -4.65
CA ILE A 381 -24.59 -27.21 -3.60
C ILE A 381 -25.49 -26.51 -2.57
N TRP A 382 -25.10 -25.32 -2.13
CA TRP A 382 -25.88 -24.53 -1.18
C TRP A 382 -27.23 -24.08 -1.76
N ASN A 383 -27.28 -23.70 -3.04
CA ASN A 383 -28.52 -23.32 -3.72
C ASN A 383 -29.44 -24.51 -3.92
N GLU A 384 -28.89 -25.65 -4.35
CA GLU A 384 -29.67 -26.88 -4.54
C GLU A 384 -30.29 -27.37 -3.22
N ARG A 385 -29.47 -27.37 -2.17
CA ARG A 385 -29.92 -27.64 -0.80
C ARG A 385 -31.09 -26.73 -0.41
N ASN A 386 -30.96 -25.43 -0.55
CA ASN A 386 -32.01 -24.47 -0.19
C ASN A 386 -33.25 -24.64 -1.04
N ARG A 387 -33.10 -24.97 -2.31
CA ARG A 387 -34.21 -25.24 -3.22
C ARG A 387 -35.03 -26.47 -2.76
N LEU A 388 -34.37 -27.53 -2.33
CA LEU A 388 -35.02 -28.74 -1.82
C LEU A 388 -35.71 -28.50 -0.48
N ILE A 389 -35.06 -27.77 0.45
CA ILE A 389 -35.62 -27.48 1.79
C ILE A 389 -36.84 -26.56 1.69
N PHE A 390 -36.81 -25.55 0.83
CA PHE A 390 -37.92 -24.57 0.73
C PHE A 390 -38.97 -24.89 -0.34
N GLY A 391 -38.94 -26.08 -0.91
CA GLY A 391 -40.01 -26.59 -1.78
C GLY A 391 -40.08 -25.99 -3.19
N HIS A 392 -38.96 -25.44 -3.69
CA HIS A 392 -38.92 -24.82 -5.02
C HIS A 392 -38.60 -25.78 -6.18
N GLY A 393 -39.14 -27.04 -6.15
CA GLY A 393 -39.08 -28.02 -7.24
C GLY A 393 -38.31 -29.32 -6.94
N SER A 394 -38.27 -30.26 -7.90
CA SER A 394 -37.58 -31.54 -7.83
C SER A 394 -36.04 -31.35 -7.95
N SER A 395 -35.25 -32.33 -7.49
CA SER A 395 -33.79 -32.33 -7.65
C SER A 395 -33.41 -32.19 -9.13
N ARG A 396 -32.40 -31.35 -9.41
CA ARG A 396 -31.86 -31.17 -10.77
C ARG A 396 -30.83 -32.22 -11.17
N GLY A 397 -30.51 -33.13 -10.24
CA GLY A 397 -29.48 -34.15 -10.38
C GLY A 397 -28.04 -33.58 -10.25
N GLY A 398 -27.14 -34.41 -9.73
CA GLY A 398 -25.77 -33.99 -9.40
C GLY A 398 -24.99 -33.50 -10.62
N ARG A 399 -25.01 -34.28 -11.73
CA ARG A 399 -24.24 -33.96 -12.95
C ARG A 399 -24.67 -32.63 -13.59
N GLY A 400 -25.97 -32.38 -13.69
CA GLY A 400 -26.45 -31.12 -14.24
C GLY A 400 -26.15 -29.91 -13.37
N SER A 401 -26.05 -30.08 -12.05
CA SER A 401 -25.73 -29.00 -11.09
C SER A 401 -24.27 -28.62 -11.14
N ALA A 402 -23.35 -29.58 -11.09
CA ALA A 402 -21.91 -29.33 -11.20
C ALA A 402 -21.55 -28.63 -12.53
N ALA A 403 -22.00 -29.16 -13.65
CA ALA A 403 -21.73 -28.62 -14.98
C ALA A 403 -22.22 -27.16 -15.13
N ARG A 404 -23.42 -26.84 -14.63
CA ARG A 404 -23.96 -25.47 -14.67
C ARG A 404 -23.13 -24.49 -13.85
N ALA A 405 -22.68 -24.92 -12.67
CA ALA A 405 -21.86 -24.08 -11.80
C ALA A 405 -20.53 -23.68 -12.50
N VAL A 406 -19.84 -24.67 -13.06
CA VAL A 406 -18.60 -24.47 -13.81
C VAL A 406 -18.81 -23.61 -15.05
N GLN A 407 -19.82 -23.94 -15.86
CA GLN A 407 -20.15 -23.16 -17.06
C GLN A 407 -20.47 -21.70 -16.73
N PHE A 408 -21.20 -21.44 -15.64
CA PHE A 408 -21.55 -20.09 -15.22
C PHE A 408 -20.30 -19.24 -14.92
N VAL A 409 -19.29 -19.80 -14.26
CA VAL A 409 -18.04 -19.09 -13.98
C VAL A 409 -17.19 -18.92 -15.23
N ARG A 410 -17.06 -19.96 -16.04
CA ARG A 410 -16.31 -19.90 -17.31
C ARG A 410 -16.88 -18.83 -18.25
N SER A 411 -18.19 -18.82 -18.45
CA SER A 411 -18.85 -17.78 -19.28
C SER A 411 -18.63 -16.36 -18.74
N PHE A 412 -18.60 -16.19 -17.41
CA PHE A 412 -18.32 -14.90 -16.80
C PHE A 412 -16.86 -14.46 -17.03
N MET A 413 -15.90 -15.39 -16.91
CA MET A 413 -14.49 -15.12 -17.17
C MET A 413 -14.25 -14.76 -18.65
N GLU A 414 -14.85 -15.51 -19.58
CA GLU A 414 -14.79 -15.25 -21.02
C GLU A 414 -15.36 -13.87 -21.39
N PHE A 415 -16.55 -13.56 -20.86
CA PHE A 415 -17.17 -12.24 -21.08
C PHE A 415 -16.28 -11.11 -20.56
N LYS A 416 -15.65 -11.28 -19.42
CA LYS A 416 -14.78 -10.27 -18.83
C LYS A 416 -13.51 -10.08 -19.67
N THR A 417 -12.93 -11.16 -20.15
CA THR A 417 -11.74 -11.12 -21.05
C THR A 417 -12.08 -10.43 -22.37
N GLN A 418 -13.27 -10.65 -22.93
CA GLN A 418 -13.73 -9.98 -24.14
C GLN A 418 -14.12 -8.52 -23.92
N SER A 419 -14.58 -8.17 -22.71
CA SER A 419 -15.05 -6.81 -22.36
C SER A 419 -13.92 -5.87 -21.92
N LEU A 420 -12.72 -6.36 -21.68
CA LEU A 420 -11.56 -5.50 -21.55
C LEU A 420 -11.36 -4.82 -22.91
N PRO A 421 -11.30 -3.47 -22.98
CA PRO A 421 -10.95 -2.81 -24.22
C PRO A 421 -9.64 -3.44 -24.68
N LYS A 422 -9.62 -3.94 -25.91
CA LYS A 422 -8.41 -4.35 -26.64
C LYS A 422 -7.55 -3.10 -26.83
N GLY A 423 -7.07 -2.56 -25.73
CA GLY A 423 -6.13 -1.49 -25.65
C GLY A 423 -4.74 -2.08 -25.72
N ARG A 424 -4.19 -2.02 -26.92
CA ARG A 424 -2.89 -2.50 -27.39
C ARG A 424 -2.86 -3.99 -27.75
N SER A 425 -3.16 -4.22 -29.02
CA SER A 425 -2.72 -5.39 -29.78
C SER A 425 -1.31 -5.80 -29.35
N ALA A 426 -1.19 -6.99 -28.78
CA ALA A 426 0.05 -7.75 -28.83
C ALA A 426 0.27 -8.11 -30.33
N GLY A 427 0.94 -7.25 -31.03
CA GLY A 427 1.10 -7.38 -32.47
C GLY A 427 2.11 -6.39 -33.03
N THR A 428 3.26 -6.35 -32.42
CA THR A 428 4.55 -6.10 -33.01
C THR A 428 5.54 -6.67 -32.01
N LEU A 429 6.38 -7.58 -32.45
CA LEU A 429 7.58 -7.98 -31.74
C LEU A 429 8.20 -6.68 -31.25
N ALA A 430 8.08 -6.40 -29.95
CA ALA A 430 8.61 -5.19 -29.36
C ALA A 430 10.12 -5.27 -29.61
N GLN A 431 10.61 -4.53 -30.61
CA GLN A 431 12.02 -4.34 -30.82
C GLN A 431 12.64 -3.98 -29.48
N GLU A 432 13.72 -4.65 -29.10
CA GLU A 432 14.46 -4.29 -27.89
C GLU A 432 14.71 -2.77 -27.93
N PRO A 433 14.39 -2.05 -26.85
CA PRO A 433 14.63 -0.62 -26.82
C PRO A 433 16.12 -0.37 -26.92
N VAL A 434 16.53 0.30 -28.00
CA VAL A 434 17.91 0.64 -28.29
C VAL A 434 18.16 2.08 -27.89
N TRP A 435 19.34 2.35 -27.36
CA TRP A 435 19.79 3.72 -27.12
C TRP A 435 19.87 4.49 -28.47
N ARG A 436 19.51 5.76 -28.45
CA ARG A 436 19.56 6.64 -29.62
C ARG A 436 20.47 7.83 -29.35
N PRO A 437 21.28 8.28 -30.32
CA PRO A 437 22.08 9.48 -30.14
C PRO A 437 21.21 10.72 -29.97
N PRO A 438 21.68 11.75 -29.21
CA PRO A 438 21.00 13.03 -29.11
C PRO A 438 21.13 13.86 -30.39
N ASP A 439 20.35 14.94 -30.49
CA ASP A 439 20.47 15.92 -31.57
C ASP A 439 21.81 16.64 -31.53
N SER A 440 22.24 17.17 -32.67
CA SER A 440 23.50 17.90 -32.79
C SER A 440 23.57 19.07 -31.80
N GLY A 441 24.69 19.19 -31.11
CA GLY A 441 24.93 20.21 -30.08
C GLY A 441 24.29 19.92 -28.71
N THR A 442 23.66 18.77 -28.54
CA THR A 442 23.12 18.28 -27.27
C THR A 442 23.89 17.05 -26.80
N LEU A 443 24.09 16.90 -25.51
CA LEU A 443 24.69 15.72 -24.90
C LEU A 443 23.62 14.88 -24.20
N ARG A 444 23.83 13.57 -24.19
CA ARG A 444 22.94 12.63 -23.53
C ARG A 444 23.60 12.03 -22.31
N LEU A 445 23.00 12.29 -21.15
CA LEU A 445 23.38 11.74 -19.87
C LEU A 445 22.48 10.58 -19.51
N ASN A 446 23.01 9.38 -19.43
CA ASN A 446 22.33 8.21 -18.89
C ASN A 446 22.84 7.94 -17.47
N PHE A 447 21.95 7.63 -16.52
CA PHE A 447 22.29 7.25 -15.15
C PHE A 447 21.51 6.00 -14.71
N ASP A 448 22.07 5.28 -13.76
CA ASP A 448 21.47 4.08 -13.17
C ASP A 448 21.98 3.83 -11.75
N ALA A 449 21.19 3.12 -10.94
CA ALA A 449 21.57 2.64 -9.62
C ALA A 449 21.46 1.12 -9.56
N GLY A 450 22.52 0.46 -9.07
CA GLY A 450 22.58 -0.99 -8.95
C GLY A 450 22.86 -1.46 -7.54
N GLN A 451 22.13 -2.47 -7.07
CA GLN A 451 22.43 -3.11 -5.79
C GLN A 451 23.66 -4.00 -5.93
N ILE A 452 24.56 -3.91 -4.95
CA ILE A 452 25.82 -4.62 -4.89
C ILE A 452 25.92 -5.35 -3.55
N GLY A 453 25.87 -6.69 -3.57
CA GLY A 453 25.81 -7.48 -2.35
C GLY A 453 24.58 -7.20 -1.50
N GLU A 454 24.65 -7.42 -0.19
CA GLU A 454 23.49 -7.28 0.70
C GLU A 454 23.16 -5.83 1.08
N ARG A 455 24.13 -4.93 1.09
CA ARG A 455 23.99 -3.54 1.62
C ARG A 455 24.55 -2.45 0.72
N GLY A 456 25.40 -2.81 -0.24
CA GLY A 456 26.06 -1.86 -1.12
C GLY A 456 25.22 -1.46 -2.31
N TYR A 457 25.41 -0.24 -2.78
CA TYR A 457 24.88 0.27 -4.05
C TYR A 457 25.99 0.94 -4.85
N GLY A 458 25.90 0.79 -6.18
CA GLY A 458 26.68 1.56 -7.14
C GLY A 458 25.77 2.54 -7.88
N TRP A 459 26.28 3.73 -8.13
CA TRP A 459 25.64 4.76 -8.94
C TRP A 459 26.53 5.00 -10.14
N GLY A 460 26.01 4.74 -11.34
CA GLY A 460 26.74 4.86 -12.59
C GLY A 460 26.14 5.91 -13.52
N PHE A 461 26.97 6.63 -14.26
CA PHE A 461 26.50 7.52 -15.32
C PHE A 461 27.46 7.54 -16.49
N VAL A 462 26.93 7.90 -17.67
CA VAL A 462 27.69 8.10 -18.90
C VAL A 462 27.11 9.27 -19.70
N VAL A 463 27.98 10.14 -20.21
CA VAL A 463 27.65 11.25 -21.11
C VAL A 463 28.16 10.92 -22.50
N ARG A 464 27.26 10.98 -23.49
CA ARG A 464 27.58 10.67 -24.90
C ARG A 464 27.14 11.80 -25.84
N ASN A 465 27.91 12.01 -26.91
CA ASN A 465 27.60 12.98 -27.94
C ASN A 465 26.70 12.39 -29.05
N GLN A 466 26.43 13.16 -30.11
CA GLN A 466 25.58 12.77 -31.25
C GLN A 466 26.13 11.63 -32.09
N VAL A 467 27.43 11.31 -32.00
CA VAL A 467 28.06 10.18 -32.69
C VAL A 467 28.26 8.96 -31.78
N GLY A 468 27.82 9.05 -30.54
CA GLY A 468 27.87 7.96 -29.56
C GLY A 468 29.17 7.89 -28.75
N ASP A 469 30.13 8.81 -28.96
CA ASP A 469 31.37 8.84 -28.18
C ASP A 469 31.09 9.16 -26.73
N ILE A 470 31.78 8.48 -25.83
CA ILE A 470 31.75 8.74 -24.40
C ILE A 470 32.64 9.95 -24.11
N LEU A 471 32.06 11.05 -23.62
CA LEU A 471 32.78 12.25 -23.22
C LEU A 471 33.08 12.25 -21.72
N LEU A 472 32.23 11.63 -20.92
CA LEU A 472 32.39 11.53 -19.48
C LEU A 472 31.68 10.29 -19.00
N MET A 473 32.26 9.57 -18.07
CA MET A 473 31.58 8.50 -17.33
C MET A 473 32.04 8.48 -15.89
N GLY A 474 31.22 7.96 -15.02
CA GLY A 474 31.58 7.87 -13.63
C GLY A 474 30.84 6.79 -12.87
N VAL A 475 31.45 6.34 -11.80
CA VAL A 475 30.91 5.40 -10.84
C VAL A 475 31.21 5.89 -9.42
N LYS A 476 30.22 5.73 -8.56
CA LYS A 476 30.35 5.93 -7.13
C LYS A 476 29.72 4.74 -6.43
N GLN A 477 30.33 4.29 -5.35
CA GLN A 477 29.84 3.18 -4.54
C GLN A 477 29.63 3.62 -3.09
N GLY A 478 28.74 2.97 -2.38
CA GLY A 478 28.49 3.27 -0.98
C GLY A 478 27.35 2.44 -0.42
N ASP A 479 27.05 2.65 0.87
CA ASP A 479 25.89 2.03 1.49
C ASP A 479 24.59 2.62 0.93
N GLY A 480 23.67 1.76 0.58
CA GLY A 480 22.37 2.12 0.02
C GLY A 480 21.23 1.99 1.03
N PHE A 481 20.08 2.50 0.60
CA PHE A 481 18.81 2.33 1.30
C PHE A 481 18.01 1.24 0.61
N SER A 482 17.07 0.64 1.30
CA SER A 482 16.21 -0.39 0.74
C SER A 482 15.15 0.12 -0.26
N GLU A 483 15.15 1.40 -0.59
CA GLU A 483 14.20 2.02 -1.52
C GLU A 483 14.86 2.30 -2.88
N PRO A 484 14.64 1.47 -3.93
CA PRO A 484 15.29 1.62 -5.23
C PRO A 484 15.13 3.00 -5.87
N GLU A 485 13.93 3.62 -5.74
CA GLU A 485 13.66 4.96 -6.30
C GLU A 485 14.55 6.06 -5.66
N VAL A 486 14.93 5.89 -4.40
CA VAL A 486 15.86 6.80 -3.71
C VAL A 486 17.26 6.64 -4.26
N GLU A 487 17.70 5.42 -4.52
CA GLU A 487 19.03 5.14 -5.07
C GLU A 487 19.15 5.67 -6.51
N GLU A 488 18.11 5.54 -7.32
CA GLU A 488 18.03 6.15 -8.65
C GLU A 488 18.15 7.68 -8.57
N ALA A 489 17.50 8.33 -7.61
CA ALA A 489 17.62 9.77 -7.42
C ALA A 489 19.03 10.19 -6.95
N ARG A 490 19.71 9.34 -6.19
CA ARG A 490 21.12 9.54 -5.80
C ARG A 490 22.05 9.40 -7.00
N ALA A 491 21.83 8.43 -7.87
CA ALA A 491 22.58 8.27 -9.12
C ALA A 491 22.39 9.47 -10.03
N CYS A 492 21.17 9.95 -10.19
CA CYS A 492 20.86 11.16 -10.95
C CYS A 492 21.61 12.40 -10.39
N LEU A 493 21.55 12.62 -9.08
CA LEU A 493 22.25 13.74 -8.43
C LEU A 493 23.76 13.63 -8.55
N PHE A 494 24.32 12.44 -8.39
CA PHE A 494 25.75 12.18 -8.59
C PHE A 494 26.17 12.51 -10.02
N ALA A 495 25.41 12.05 -11.01
CA ALA A 495 25.65 12.31 -12.42
C ALA A 495 25.63 13.82 -12.74
N LEU A 496 24.58 14.54 -12.33
CA LEU A 496 24.46 15.98 -12.56
C LEU A 496 25.58 16.79 -11.93
N ARG A 497 25.97 16.43 -10.70
CA ARG A 497 27.06 17.08 -9.97
C ARG A 497 28.40 16.91 -10.72
N SER A 498 28.69 15.69 -11.12
CA SER A 498 29.90 15.38 -11.88
C SER A 498 29.94 16.11 -13.23
N VAL A 499 28.80 16.21 -13.92
CA VAL A 499 28.70 16.86 -15.24
C VAL A 499 28.78 18.39 -15.15
N ALA A 500 28.27 18.98 -14.05
CA ALA A 500 28.30 20.43 -13.83
C ALA A 500 29.75 20.99 -13.77
N ASP A 501 30.68 20.18 -13.26
CA ASP A 501 32.10 20.58 -13.13
C ASP A 501 32.83 20.68 -14.50
N TYR A 502 32.22 20.12 -15.58
CA TYR A 502 32.80 20.08 -16.93
C TYR A 502 32.24 21.12 -17.91
N GLY A 503 31.29 21.96 -17.49
CA GLY A 503 30.80 23.10 -18.26
C GLY A 503 30.00 22.77 -19.52
N TYR A 504 29.35 21.60 -19.59
CA TYR A 504 28.50 21.22 -20.71
C TYR A 504 27.19 22.04 -20.72
N GLY A 505 26.80 22.59 -21.90
CA GLY A 505 25.68 23.52 -22.00
C GLY A 505 24.30 22.84 -22.10
N ARG A 506 24.12 21.91 -23.06
CA ARG A 506 22.80 21.33 -23.37
C ARG A 506 22.77 19.85 -23.04
N LEU A 507 21.83 19.44 -22.20
CA LEU A 507 21.79 18.10 -21.63
C LEU A 507 20.40 17.45 -21.76
N GLU A 508 20.36 16.25 -22.34
CA GLU A 508 19.23 15.32 -22.22
C GLU A 508 19.56 14.27 -21.17
N VAL A 509 18.80 14.21 -20.09
CA VAL A 509 19.01 13.27 -18.98
C VAL A 509 18.02 12.12 -19.10
N GLU A 510 18.54 10.89 -19.17
CA GLU A 510 17.76 9.67 -19.29
C GLU A 510 18.00 8.72 -18.12
N GLY A 511 16.90 8.12 -17.62
CA GLY A 511 16.92 7.05 -16.62
C GLY A 511 15.78 6.08 -16.82
N ASP A 512 15.92 4.86 -16.30
CA ASP A 512 14.91 3.81 -16.47
C ASP A 512 13.90 3.72 -15.31
N CYS A 513 13.96 4.62 -14.33
CA CYS A 513 12.95 4.80 -13.30
C CYS A 513 11.86 5.80 -13.72
N LEU A 514 10.75 5.28 -14.27
CA LEU A 514 9.63 6.08 -14.78
C LEU A 514 9.08 7.07 -13.75
N ASN A 515 8.95 6.65 -12.49
CA ASN A 515 8.41 7.49 -11.42
C ASN A 515 9.34 8.66 -11.11
N LEU A 516 10.65 8.44 -11.04
CA LEU A 516 11.63 9.48 -10.79
C LEU A 516 11.63 10.51 -11.94
N ILE A 517 11.73 10.04 -13.18
CA ILE A 517 11.71 10.92 -14.37
C ILE A 517 10.42 11.75 -14.43
N GLY A 518 9.26 11.14 -14.17
CA GLY A 518 7.99 11.88 -14.12
C GLY A 518 7.97 12.98 -13.06
N ARG A 519 8.58 12.77 -11.91
CA ARG A 519 8.71 13.78 -10.84
C ARG A 519 9.67 14.90 -11.20
N LEU A 520 10.78 14.58 -11.87
CA LEU A 520 11.74 15.57 -12.36
C LEU A 520 11.11 16.45 -13.46
N GLN A 521 10.37 15.86 -14.40
CA GLN A 521 9.62 16.57 -15.45
C GLN A 521 8.56 17.51 -14.88
N THR A 522 7.79 17.04 -13.91
CA THR A 522 6.71 17.83 -13.28
C THR A 522 7.20 18.79 -12.21
N LYS A 523 8.49 18.77 -11.87
CA LYS A 523 9.11 19.54 -10.78
C LYS A 523 8.34 19.40 -9.45
N ALA A 524 7.84 18.21 -9.16
CA ALA A 524 6.99 17.90 -8.01
C ALA A 524 7.68 16.91 -7.04
N PRO A 525 8.65 17.38 -6.23
CA PRO A 525 9.34 16.53 -5.26
C PRO A 525 8.36 16.10 -4.16
N PRO A 526 8.39 14.82 -3.73
CA PRO A 526 7.59 14.36 -2.60
C PRO A 526 8.12 14.91 -1.28
N ASN A 527 7.30 14.85 -0.22
CA ASN A 527 7.68 15.32 1.11
C ASN A 527 8.36 14.23 1.94
N ASN A 528 9.40 13.64 1.38
CA ASN A 528 10.20 12.57 1.99
C ASN A 528 11.68 12.71 1.58
N LEU A 529 12.50 11.72 1.92
CA LEU A 529 13.91 11.66 1.57
C LEU A 529 14.15 11.74 0.06
N LEU A 530 13.37 11.02 -0.75
CA LEU A 530 13.42 11.10 -2.21
C LEU A 530 13.25 12.54 -2.70
N GLY A 531 12.34 13.31 -2.07
CA GLY A 531 12.10 14.71 -2.41
C GLY A 531 13.31 15.61 -2.20
N TYR A 532 14.19 15.31 -1.25
CA TYR A 532 15.44 16.05 -1.09
C TYR A 532 16.37 15.81 -2.28
N PHE A 533 16.57 14.56 -2.70
CA PHE A 533 17.41 14.27 -3.85
C PHE A 533 16.87 14.85 -5.15
N ILE A 534 15.53 14.77 -5.36
CA ILE A 534 14.88 15.40 -6.51
C ILE A 534 15.04 16.92 -6.48
N SER A 535 14.82 17.58 -5.32
CA SER A 535 14.98 19.03 -5.19
C SER A 535 16.41 19.46 -5.49
N ASN A 536 17.41 18.69 -5.02
CA ASN A 536 18.79 18.93 -5.34
C ASN A 536 19.11 18.73 -6.83
N SER A 537 18.59 17.67 -7.44
CA SER A 537 18.77 17.47 -8.89
C SER A 537 18.15 18.62 -9.69
N LEU A 538 16.99 19.13 -9.25
CA LEU A 538 16.33 20.27 -9.88
C LEU A 538 17.10 21.62 -9.69
N SER A 539 17.89 21.77 -8.62
CA SER A 539 18.71 22.99 -8.44
C SER A 539 19.83 23.13 -9.47
N PHE A 540 20.24 22.03 -10.10
CA PHE A 540 21.23 22.06 -11.18
C PHE A 540 20.69 22.60 -12.50
N ILE A 541 19.32 22.73 -12.66
CA ILE A 541 18.73 23.23 -13.92
C ILE A 541 19.29 24.58 -14.35
N SER A 542 19.56 25.46 -13.39
CA SER A 542 20.09 26.81 -13.68
C SER A 542 21.56 26.84 -14.09
N ILE A 543 22.30 25.75 -13.97
CA ILE A 543 23.72 25.64 -14.36
C ILE A 543 23.85 25.35 -15.86
N PHE A 544 22.86 24.68 -16.46
CA PHE A 544 22.86 24.29 -17.86
C PHE A 544 22.09 25.30 -18.72
N GLU A 545 22.51 25.49 -19.97
CA GLU A 545 21.72 26.28 -20.96
C GLU A 545 20.34 25.68 -21.15
N SER A 546 20.29 24.36 -21.27
CA SER A 546 19.04 23.60 -21.31
C SER A 546 19.22 22.19 -20.74
N ILE A 547 18.22 21.73 -19.99
CA ILE A 547 18.15 20.36 -19.49
C ILE A 547 16.76 19.80 -19.72
N SER A 548 16.69 18.57 -20.24
CA SER A 548 15.45 17.83 -20.45
C SER A 548 15.53 16.45 -19.83
N TRP A 549 14.38 15.92 -19.38
CA TRP A 549 14.30 14.63 -18.69
C TRP A 549 13.52 13.66 -19.55
N LYS A 550 14.08 12.49 -19.82
CA LYS A 550 13.44 11.46 -20.65
C LYS A 550 13.50 10.10 -19.98
N TYR A 551 12.40 9.38 -20.03
CA TYR A 551 12.36 7.97 -19.62
C TYR A 551 12.89 7.09 -20.72
N ILE A 552 13.81 6.20 -20.39
CA ILE A 552 14.30 5.16 -21.30
C ILE A 552 14.02 3.77 -20.69
N LYS A 553 13.70 2.79 -21.51
CA LYS A 553 13.58 1.42 -21.04
C LYS A 553 14.97 0.84 -20.75
N ARG A 554 15.05 -0.10 -19.81
CA ARG A 554 16.30 -0.72 -19.34
C ARG A 554 17.22 -1.21 -20.48
N GLY A 555 16.65 -1.71 -21.59
CA GLY A 555 17.43 -2.13 -22.77
C GLY A 555 18.23 -1.01 -23.44
N GLY A 556 17.81 0.27 -23.30
CA GLY A 556 18.55 1.45 -23.77
C GLY A 556 19.45 2.07 -22.73
N ASN A 557 19.44 1.61 -21.46
CA ASN A 557 20.25 2.14 -20.35
C ASN A 557 21.41 1.21 -19.94
N LYS A 558 21.81 0.29 -20.84
CA LYS A 558 22.77 -0.79 -20.52
C LYS A 558 24.14 -0.29 -20.08
N VAL A 559 24.63 0.80 -20.64
CA VAL A 559 25.94 1.36 -20.30
C VAL A 559 25.98 1.92 -18.88
N ALA A 560 24.97 2.73 -18.49
CA ALA A 560 24.85 3.25 -17.15
C ALA A 560 24.64 2.11 -16.12
N HIS A 561 23.83 1.10 -16.51
CA HIS A 561 23.61 -0.10 -15.70
C HIS A 561 24.92 -0.88 -15.45
N ALA A 562 25.74 -1.07 -16.49
CA ALA A 562 27.03 -1.74 -16.34
C ALA A 562 28.00 -0.96 -15.45
N LEU A 563 27.99 0.39 -15.53
CA LEU A 563 28.77 1.25 -14.64
C LEU A 563 28.32 1.13 -13.18
N ALA A 564 27.00 1.13 -12.92
CA ALA A 564 26.45 0.97 -11.59
C ALA A 564 26.85 -0.38 -10.94
N HIS A 565 27.16 -1.40 -11.73
CA HIS A 565 27.57 -2.74 -11.26
C HIS A 565 29.07 -3.01 -11.46
N LEU A 566 29.87 -1.99 -11.74
CA LEU A 566 31.29 -2.17 -12.01
C LEU A 566 32.06 -2.63 -10.75
N GLN A 567 32.95 -3.63 -10.93
CA GLN A 567 33.86 -4.12 -9.88
C GLN A 567 35.29 -3.69 -10.15
N PRO A 568 36.17 -3.63 -9.13
CA PRO A 568 35.96 -3.98 -7.72
C PRO A 568 35.28 -2.87 -6.93
N TYR A 569 34.67 -3.25 -5.79
CA TYR A 569 34.01 -2.34 -4.86
C TYR A 569 35.00 -1.89 -3.80
N ASP A 570 35.35 -0.61 -3.82
CA ASP A 570 36.24 0.03 -2.84
C ASP A 570 35.59 1.27 -2.19
N TYR A 571 34.28 1.46 -2.39
CA TYR A 571 33.49 2.60 -1.93
C TYR A 571 34.02 3.97 -2.42
N SER A 572 34.86 3.97 -3.46
CA SER A 572 35.45 5.16 -4.04
C SER A 572 34.57 5.83 -5.11
N VAL A 573 34.93 7.05 -5.45
CA VAL A 573 34.37 7.80 -6.58
C VAL A 573 35.41 7.78 -7.70
N ARG A 574 35.00 7.38 -8.90
CA ARG A 574 35.84 7.41 -10.10
C ARG A 574 35.08 8.08 -11.24
N VAL A 575 35.72 9.07 -11.84
CA VAL A 575 35.18 9.78 -13.01
C VAL A 575 36.29 9.79 -14.08
N TRP A 576 35.91 9.47 -15.32
CA TRP A 576 36.85 9.43 -16.46
C TRP A 576 36.34 10.40 -17.53
N SER A 577 37.19 11.39 -17.89
CA SER A 577 37.00 12.26 -19.07
C SER A 577 37.67 11.67 -20.30
N ASP A 578 38.70 10.85 -20.11
CA ASP A 578 39.42 10.11 -21.14
C ASP A 578 39.70 8.69 -20.66
N GLY A 579 39.61 7.71 -21.53
CA GLY A 579 39.85 6.30 -21.20
C GLY A 579 38.74 5.67 -20.40
N GLY A 580 39.08 4.88 -19.38
CA GLY A 580 38.13 4.12 -18.56
C GLY A 580 38.03 2.65 -18.97
N PRO A 581 37.10 1.86 -18.39
CA PRO A 581 37.02 0.41 -18.66
C PRO A 581 36.67 0.10 -20.10
N SER A 582 37.50 -0.70 -20.76
CA SER A 582 37.27 -1.14 -22.17
C SER A 582 35.94 -1.87 -22.37
N SER A 583 35.44 -2.58 -21.34
CA SER A 583 34.15 -3.23 -21.38
C SER A 583 32.98 -2.25 -21.56
N ILE A 584 33.08 -1.05 -20.98
CA ILE A 584 32.07 0.01 -21.10
C ILE A 584 32.11 0.62 -22.51
N HIS A 585 33.29 0.88 -23.08
CA HIS A 585 33.45 1.38 -24.42
C HIS A 585 32.89 0.37 -25.47
N ASN A 586 33.16 -0.93 -25.29
CA ASN A 586 32.62 -1.98 -26.16
C ASN A 586 31.09 -2.02 -26.10
N LEU A 587 30.50 -1.84 -24.92
CA LEU A 587 29.06 -1.82 -24.74
C LEU A 587 28.42 -0.59 -25.41
N ALA A 588 29.04 0.58 -25.30
CA ALA A 588 28.59 1.81 -25.95
C ALA A 588 28.64 1.71 -27.46
N SER A 589 29.74 1.13 -28.00
CA SER A 589 29.87 0.85 -29.44
C SER A 589 28.80 -0.12 -29.95
N THR A 590 28.47 -1.14 -29.16
CA THR A 590 27.37 -2.09 -29.45
C THR A 590 26.02 -1.38 -29.53
N ASP A 591 25.74 -0.42 -28.64
CA ASP A 591 24.51 0.39 -28.70
C ASP A 591 24.39 1.18 -30.00
N MET A 592 25.51 1.77 -30.47
CA MET A 592 25.56 2.51 -31.75
C MET A 592 25.37 1.59 -32.98
N CYS A 593 26.03 0.43 -33.00
CA CYS A 593 25.84 -0.55 -34.08
C CYS A 593 24.36 -0.95 -34.21
N LYS A 594 23.71 -1.26 -33.09
CA LYS A 594 22.28 -1.61 -33.06
C LYS A 594 21.38 -0.46 -33.53
N PHE A 595 21.71 0.78 -33.17
CA PHE A 595 20.98 1.95 -33.67
C PHE A 595 21.09 2.11 -35.18
N ILE A 596 22.29 1.96 -35.73
CA ILE A 596 22.55 2.05 -37.18
C ILE A 596 21.81 0.95 -37.90
N GLU A 597 21.85 -0.31 -37.43
CA GLU A 597 21.13 -1.46 -38.01
C GLU A 597 19.60 -1.26 -38.06
N LEU A 598 19.04 -0.51 -37.12
CA LEU A 598 17.59 -0.23 -37.05
C LEU A 598 17.20 1.02 -37.85
N SER A 599 18.18 1.81 -38.29
CA SER A 599 17.97 3.06 -39.04
C SER A 599 18.13 2.88 -40.54
N ILE A 600 18.66 1.72 -40.97
CA ILE A 600 18.74 1.22 -42.35
C ILE A 600 17.51 0.35 -42.66
#